data_39a250121c270dd3db7b3b4d121923b1
#
_entry.id   39a250121c270dd3db7b3b4d121923b1
#
_cell.length_a   1.000
_cell.length_b   1.000
_cell.length_c   1.000
_cell.angle_alpha   90.00
_cell.angle_beta   90.00
_cell.angle_gamma   90.00
#
_symmetry.space_group_name_H-M   'P 1'
#
loop_
_entity.id
_entity.type
_entity.pdbx_description
1 polymer ?
#
loop_
_entity_poly.entity_id
_entity_poly.type
_entity_poly.pdbx_seq_one_letter_code
_entity_poly.pdbx_strand_id
1 'polypeptide(L)'
;MSPNRWYNGNNKNHMETAEMERIMKTTIIGFPRVGSLRELKFASEKYFRNEITAQELEQTAQQLRAAHWNLQKEAGIGLIPVNDFSFYDNMLDTAVLFGAVPKRYRDLHLSELDTYFAMARGYQGTQGDVKAFAMKKWFNTNYHYMVPEIADDTQIFLTGTKPFSEWQEAKQQGISGKPVLIGPFTFLRLAKYTGEKTAEDFADEAAAAYCTYLEKWNELGAEWVEFDEPCLVMDLTAAEIDLFRRLYQKILAAKGSVRVLLQTYFGDVRDCYSTVCKLAFDGIGLDFLEGKQSLSLVQANGFPKEKVLFAGVVNGKNIWRNRYDKTRKLVEQLKPFCGEIVLNTSCSCLLYTSPSPRDRSLS
;
A
#
# COMPACT_ATOMS: atom_id res chain seq x y z
N MET A 1 -1.80 -12.59 -50.16
CA MET A 1 -3.07 -11.87 -49.88
C MET A 1 -2.86 -11.09 -48.61
N SER A 2 -2.77 -9.77 -48.71
CA SER A 2 -2.39 -8.83 -47.65
C SER A 2 -3.60 -8.40 -46.83
N PRO A 3 -3.53 -8.28 -45.49
CA PRO A 3 -4.55 -7.66 -44.69
C PRO A 3 -4.08 -6.27 -44.23
N ASN A 4 -4.25 -5.26 -45.12
CA ASN A 4 -4.12 -3.85 -44.74
C ASN A 4 -5.23 -3.06 -45.36
N ARG A 5 -6.33 -2.84 -44.65
CA ARG A 5 -7.33 -1.85 -44.99
C ARG A 5 -8.23 -1.55 -43.79
N TRP A 6 -7.74 -0.71 -42.85
CA TRP A 6 -8.59 0.05 -41.89
C TRP A 6 -7.77 1.17 -41.28
N TYR A 7 -7.36 2.18 -42.05
CA TYR A 7 -6.99 3.50 -41.52
C TYR A 7 -7.04 4.50 -42.69
N ASN A 8 -8.19 5.12 -42.88
CA ASN A 8 -8.32 6.41 -43.50
C ASN A 8 -9.65 7.04 -43.08
N GLY A 9 -9.60 8.00 -42.16
CA GLY A 9 -10.73 8.71 -41.61
C GLY A 9 -10.31 10.00 -40.93
N ASN A 10 -10.18 11.06 -41.69
CA ASN A 10 -10.43 12.46 -41.36
C ASN A 10 -9.64 13.19 -40.27
N ASN A 11 -8.92 14.21 -40.76
CA ASN A 11 -8.19 15.31 -40.11
C ASN A 11 -8.97 16.21 -39.10
N LYS A 12 -10.14 15.83 -38.63
CA LYS A 12 -10.85 16.52 -37.53
C LYS A 12 -10.53 15.93 -36.15
N ASN A 13 -9.94 14.73 -36.09
CA ASN A 13 -9.60 14.08 -34.85
C ASN A 13 -8.28 14.54 -34.21
N HIS A 14 -7.45 15.33 -34.90
CA HIS A 14 -6.15 15.76 -34.37
C HIS A 14 -6.23 16.89 -33.34
N MET A 15 -7.30 17.70 -33.32
CA MET A 15 -7.47 18.69 -32.23
C MET A 15 -8.16 18.11 -31.00
N GLU A 16 -9.08 17.16 -31.18
CA GLU A 16 -9.66 16.40 -30.04
C GLU A 16 -8.67 15.42 -29.41
N THR A 17 -7.72 14.87 -30.19
CA THR A 17 -6.65 14.00 -29.65
C THR A 17 -5.57 14.76 -28.87
N ALA A 18 -5.26 16.00 -29.25
CA ALA A 18 -4.31 16.84 -28.48
C ALA A 18 -4.91 17.34 -27.15
N GLU A 19 -6.23 17.48 -27.05
CA GLU A 19 -6.92 17.69 -25.76
C GLU A 19 -7.15 16.37 -24.98
N MET A 20 -7.27 15.25 -25.66
CA MET A 20 -7.29 13.91 -25.05
C MET A 20 -5.89 13.42 -24.65
N GLU A 21 -4.81 13.97 -25.15
CA GLU A 21 -3.41 13.66 -24.78
C GLU A 21 -2.92 14.31 -23.49
N ARG A 22 -3.76 14.94 -22.68
CA ARG A 22 -3.57 14.87 -21.24
C ARG A 22 -3.97 13.46 -20.77
N ILE A 23 -3.15 12.47 -21.15
CA ILE A 23 -3.30 11.09 -20.72
C ILE A 23 -3.45 11.14 -19.21
N MET A 24 -4.65 10.83 -18.72
CA MET A 24 -4.88 10.72 -17.28
C MET A 24 -3.90 9.69 -16.75
N LYS A 25 -3.03 10.10 -15.86
CA LYS A 25 -2.07 9.18 -15.22
C LYS A 25 -2.85 8.04 -14.58
N THR A 26 -2.24 6.88 -14.59
CA THR A 26 -2.80 5.66 -13.98
C THR A 26 -1.87 5.12 -12.93
N THR A 27 -2.43 4.49 -11.91
CA THR A 27 -1.69 3.77 -10.88
C THR A 27 -2.50 2.59 -10.37
N ILE A 28 -1.88 1.76 -9.57
CA ILE A 28 -2.55 0.75 -8.74
C ILE A 28 -2.08 0.91 -7.29
N ILE A 29 -2.87 0.41 -6.34
CA ILE A 29 -2.51 0.44 -4.91
C ILE A 29 -1.45 -0.62 -4.59
N GLY A 30 -1.53 -1.80 -5.21
CA GLY A 30 -0.54 -2.85 -5.05
C GLY A 30 -0.77 -4.00 -6.03
N PHE A 31 0.26 -4.81 -6.26
CA PHE A 31 0.27 -5.91 -7.22
C PHE A 31 0.33 -7.29 -6.52
N PRO A 32 -0.29 -8.35 -7.07
CA PRO A 32 -0.22 -9.70 -6.52
C PRO A 32 1.21 -10.22 -6.43
N ARG A 33 1.69 -10.50 -5.20
CA ARG A 33 3.09 -10.86 -4.95
C ARG A 33 3.46 -12.31 -5.22
N VAL A 34 2.46 -13.21 -5.30
CA VAL A 34 2.69 -14.65 -5.23
C VAL A 34 3.36 -15.23 -6.47
N GLY A 35 3.30 -14.49 -7.60
CA GLY A 35 3.73 -14.94 -8.91
C GLY A 35 2.67 -15.77 -9.63
N SER A 36 2.76 -15.85 -10.98
CA SER A 36 1.76 -16.52 -11.84
C SER A 36 1.68 -18.03 -11.61
N LEU A 37 2.79 -18.66 -11.23
CA LEU A 37 2.92 -20.08 -10.90
C LEU A 37 3.11 -20.32 -9.39
N ARG A 38 2.83 -19.31 -8.55
CA ARG A 38 2.99 -19.34 -7.09
C ARG A 38 4.46 -19.50 -6.66
N GLU A 39 5.38 -18.92 -7.41
CA GLU A 39 6.82 -19.02 -7.21
C GLU A 39 7.24 -18.63 -5.80
N LEU A 40 6.70 -17.51 -5.27
CA LEU A 40 6.99 -17.05 -3.91
C LEU A 40 6.57 -18.11 -2.87
N LYS A 41 5.39 -18.73 -3.04
CA LYS A 41 4.92 -19.75 -2.12
C LYS A 41 5.87 -20.94 -2.08
N PHE A 42 6.22 -21.48 -3.24
CA PHE A 42 7.09 -22.66 -3.31
C PHE A 42 8.52 -22.36 -2.84
N ALA A 43 9.04 -21.17 -3.14
CA ALA A 43 10.36 -20.75 -2.64
C ALA A 43 10.35 -20.62 -1.11
N SER A 44 9.32 -19.98 -0.53
CA SER A 44 9.17 -19.88 0.93
C SER A 44 9.07 -21.26 1.60
N GLU A 45 8.29 -22.18 1.03
CA GLU A 45 8.17 -23.55 1.55
C GLU A 45 9.51 -24.31 1.51
N LYS A 46 10.30 -24.15 0.43
CA LYS A 46 11.66 -24.72 0.33
C LYS A 46 12.60 -24.12 1.37
N TYR A 47 12.53 -22.80 1.57
CA TYR A 47 13.32 -22.12 2.59
C TYR A 47 13.01 -22.68 3.99
N PHE A 48 11.74 -22.85 4.35
CA PHE A 48 11.33 -23.41 5.62
C PHE A 48 11.76 -24.87 5.85
N ARG A 49 12.04 -25.61 4.77
CA ARG A 49 12.59 -26.95 4.83
C ARG A 49 14.11 -26.99 4.71
N ASN A 50 14.78 -25.84 4.70
CA ASN A 50 16.22 -25.68 4.49
C ASN A 50 16.71 -26.29 3.14
N GLU A 51 15.85 -26.29 2.12
CA GLU A 51 16.18 -26.77 0.77
C GLU A 51 16.82 -25.67 -0.09
N ILE A 52 16.60 -24.40 0.27
CA ILE A 52 17.23 -23.24 -0.34
C ILE A 52 17.71 -22.27 0.74
N THR A 53 18.68 -21.43 0.39
CA THR A 53 19.24 -20.38 1.24
C THR A 53 18.36 -19.12 1.26
N ALA A 54 18.60 -18.22 2.22
CA ALA A 54 17.97 -16.90 2.25
C ALA A 54 18.27 -16.09 0.98
N GLN A 55 19.49 -16.22 0.44
CA GLN A 55 19.87 -15.55 -0.80
C GLN A 55 19.07 -16.04 -2.01
N GLU A 56 18.83 -17.34 -2.12
CA GLU A 56 18.02 -17.91 -3.21
C GLU A 56 16.55 -17.52 -3.10
N LEU A 57 16.02 -17.40 -1.87
CA LEU A 57 14.68 -16.89 -1.62
C LEU A 57 14.59 -15.41 -2.04
N GLU A 58 15.56 -14.57 -1.67
CA GLU A 58 15.60 -13.17 -2.06
C GLU A 58 15.76 -13.00 -3.58
N GLN A 59 16.58 -13.83 -4.25
CA GLN A 59 16.68 -13.82 -5.71
C GLN A 59 15.34 -14.12 -6.39
N THR A 60 14.56 -15.07 -5.84
CA THR A 60 13.21 -15.36 -6.32
C THR A 60 12.30 -14.12 -6.15
N ALA A 61 12.39 -13.45 -5.00
CA ALA A 61 11.63 -12.23 -4.74
C ALA A 61 11.99 -11.10 -5.71
N GLN A 62 13.27 -10.88 -5.98
CA GLN A 62 13.76 -9.90 -6.95
C GLN A 62 13.25 -10.17 -8.37
N GLN A 63 13.29 -11.44 -8.80
CA GLN A 63 12.76 -11.83 -10.11
C GLN A 63 11.25 -11.55 -10.22
N LEU A 64 10.49 -11.83 -9.16
CA LEU A 64 9.06 -11.55 -9.11
C LEU A 64 8.78 -10.04 -9.15
N ARG A 65 9.46 -9.23 -8.34
CA ARG A 65 9.33 -7.77 -8.36
C ARG A 65 9.62 -7.21 -9.74
N ALA A 66 10.73 -7.61 -10.34
CA ALA A 66 11.11 -7.20 -11.69
C ALA A 66 10.03 -7.54 -12.74
N ALA A 67 9.53 -8.77 -12.72
CA ALA A 67 8.46 -9.21 -13.62
C ALA A 67 7.16 -8.41 -13.43
N HIS A 68 6.78 -8.16 -12.18
CA HIS A 68 5.58 -7.40 -11.84
C HIS A 68 5.67 -5.93 -12.28
N TRP A 69 6.80 -5.26 -12.05
CA TRP A 69 7.02 -3.88 -12.49
C TRP A 69 7.04 -3.75 -14.02
N ASN A 70 7.71 -4.68 -14.72
CA ASN A 70 7.74 -4.68 -16.17
C ASN A 70 6.33 -4.89 -16.77
N LEU A 71 5.56 -5.83 -16.23
CA LEU A 71 4.17 -6.07 -16.66
C LEU A 71 3.31 -4.79 -16.50
N GLN A 72 3.43 -4.09 -15.39
CA GLN A 72 2.71 -2.82 -15.16
C GLN A 72 3.17 -1.73 -16.13
N LYS A 73 4.49 -1.61 -16.37
CA LYS A 73 5.06 -0.66 -17.33
C LYS A 73 4.56 -0.93 -18.76
N GLU A 74 4.57 -2.20 -19.18
CA GLU A 74 4.05 -2.63 -20.48
C GLU A 74 2.55 -2.39 -20.63
N ALA A 75 1.79 -2.49 -19.53
CA ALA A 75 0.37 -2.15 -19.49
C ALA A 75 0.09 -0.64 -19.48
N GLY A 76 1.11 0.22 -19.45
CA GLY A 76 0.97 1.67 -19.48
C GLY A 76 0.61 2.31 -18.13
N ILE A 77 0.90 1.62 -17.01
CA ILE A 77 0.75 2.21 -15.67
C ILE A 77 1.82 3.29 -15.46
N GLY A 78 1.37 4.52 -15.18
CA GLY A 78 2.25 5.69 -15.08
C GLY A 78 2.97 5.82 -13.73
N LEU A 79 2.33 5.42 -12.63
CA LEU A 79 2.89 5.42 -11.28
C LEU A 79 2.83 3.99 -10.74
N ILE A 80 3.96 3.30 -10.72
CA ILE A 80 4.06 1.89 -10.35
C ILE A 80 4.38 1.79 -8.85
N PRO A 81 3.60 1.03 -8.04
CA PRO A 81 3.92 0.82 -6.64
C PRO A 81 5.22 0.03 -6.48
N VAL A 82 6.01 0.41 -5.48
CA VAL A 82 7.18 -0.32 -4.99
C VAL A 82 7.06 -0.47 -3.48
N ASN A 83 7.71 -1.47 -2.90
CA ASN A 83 7.52 -1.87 -1.51
C ASN A 83 6.09 -2.40 -1.20
N ASP A 84 5.30 -2.68 -2.22
CA ASP A 84 4.03 -3.42 -2.10
C ASP A 84 4.25 -4.94 -2.06
N PHE A 85 5.45 -5.42 -2.38
CA PHE A 85 5.86 -6.80 -2.23
C PHE A 85 6.22 -7.11 -0.77
N SER A 86 5.75 -8.25 -0.27
CA SER A 86 6.01 -8.74 1.07
C SER A 86 6.21 -10.25 1.06
N PHE A 87 7.13 -10.77 1.86
CA PHE A 87 7.26 -12.22 2.04
C PHE A 87 6.05 -12.81 2.78
N TYR A 88 5.44 -12.04 3.65
CA TYR A 88 4.28 -12.46 4.42
C TYR A 88 3.14 -11.45 4.40
N ASP A 89 3.26 -10.27 5.04
CA ASP A 89 2.28 -9.20 4.98
C ASP A 89 2.88 -7.81 5.27
N ASN A 90 2.20 -6.76 4.80
CA ASN A 90 2.69 -5.38 4.87
C ASN A 90 2.68 -4.81 6.30
N MET A 91 1.80 -5.28 7.19
CA MET A 91 1.79 -4.85 8.59
C MET A 91 3.03 -5.38 9.33
N LEU A 92 3.40 -6.63 9.05
CA LEU A 92 4.63 -7.23 9.57
C LEU A 92 5.87 -6.52 9.01
N ASP A 93 5.90 -6.24 7.70
CA ASP A 93 6.97 -5.46 7.07
C ASP A 93 7.13 -4.09 7.75
N THR A 94 6.02 -3.40 8.02
CA THR A 94 6.01 -2.10 8.71
C THR A 94 6.52 -2.20 10.14
N ALA A 95 6.12 -3.25 10.87
CA ALA A 95 6.60 -3.50 12.24
C ALA A 95 8.13 -3.70 12.27
N VAL A 96 8.66 -4.51 11.35
CA VAL A 96 10.11 -4.72 11.23
C VAL A 96 10.83 -3.45 10.81
N LEU A 97 10.28 -2.73 9.82
CA LEU A 97 10.86 -1.47 9.33
C LEU A 97 11.08 -0.45 10.45
N PHE A 98 10.16 -0.39 11.39
CA PHE A 98 10.20 0.55 12.52
C PHE A 98 10.65 -0.07 13.84
N GLY A 99 11.32 -1.21 13.82
CA GLY A 99 11.92 -1.83 15.00
C GLY A 99 10.92 -2.36 16.03
N ALA A 100 9.63 -2.44 15.71
CA ALA A 100 8.60 -2.99 16.58
C ALA A 100 8.66 -4.53 16.63
N VAL A 101 9.83 -5.05 17.00
CA VAL A 101 10.13 -6.48 17.16
C VAL A 101 10.14 -6.80 18.65
N PRO A 102 9.19 -7.61 19.17
CA PRO A 102 9.14 -7.97 20.59
C PRO A 102 10.40 -8.68 21.08
N LYS A 103 10.73 -8.45 22.36
CA LYS A 103 11.93 -8.98 23.00
C LYS A 103 12.07 -10.51 22.81
N ARG A 104 10.96 -11.27 22.93
CA ARG A 104 10.99 -12.72 22.79
C ARG A 104 11.54 -13.24 21.44
N TYR A 105 11.42 -12.45 20.35
CA TYR A 105 12.01 -12.80 19.07
C TYR A 105 13.45 -12.32 18.95
N ARG A 106 13.79 -11.16 19.53
CA ARG A 106 15.17 -10.64 19.55
C ARG A 106 16.08 -11.56 20.35
N ASP A 107 15.60 -12.11 21.46
CA ASP A 107 16.35 -13.03 22.32
C ASP A 107 16.68 -14.38 21.65
N LEU A 108 16.07 -14.70 20.52
CA LEU A 108 16.41 -15.89 19.73
C LEU A 108 17.71 -15.71 18.94
N HIS A 109 18.19 -14.49 18.76
CA HIS A 109 19.41 -14.18 17.99
C HIS A 109 19.46 -14.82 16.60
N LEU A 110 18.30 -14.88 15.94
CA LEU A 110 18.15 -15.39 14.57
C LEU A 110 18.61 -14.33 13.55
N SER A 111 18.76 -14.73 12.28
CA SER A 111 18.91 -13.78 11.18
C SER A 111 17.68 -12.85 11.09
N GLU A 112 17.82 -11.72 10.39
CA GLU A 112 16.69 -10.80 10.19
C GLU A 112 15.50 -11.49 9.50
N LEU A 113 15.78 -12.29 8.47
CA LEU A 113 14.74 -13.02 7.73
C LEU A 113 14.11 -14.12 8.59
N ASP A 114 14.89 -14.86 9.37
CA ASP A 114 14.35 -15.88 10.27
C ASP A 114 13.55 -15.26 11.41
N THR A 115 13.98 -14.11 11.94
CA THR A 115 13.22 -13.33 12.93
C THR A 115 11.88 -12.87 12.35
N TYR A 116 11.88 -12.36 11.13
CA TYR A 116 10.66 -12.00 10.40
C TYR A 116 9.70 -13.19 10.28
N PHE A 117 10.20 -14.35 9.86
CA PHE A 117 9.37 -15.56 9.76
C PHE A 117 8.99 -16.16 11.12
N ALA A 118 9.82 -15.99 12.15
CA ALA A 118 9.45 -16.39 13.51
C ALA A 118 8.23 -15.59 14.02
N MET A 119 8.15 -14.29 13.73
CA MET A 119 6.96 -13.48 14.03
C MET A 119 5.74 -13.92 13.23
N ALA A 120 5.91 -14.31 11.96
CA ALA A 120 4.82 -14.74 11.10
C ALA A 120 4.28 -16.14 11.41
N ARG A 121 5.13 -17.08 11.82
CA ARG A 121 4.81 -18.52 11.89
C ARG A 121 5.10 -19.16 13.23
N GLY A 122 5.76 -18.44 14.13
CA GLY A 122 6.41 -19.02 15.30
C GLY A 122 7.75 -19.65 14.96
N TYR A 123 8.49 -20.01 15.99
CA TYR A 123 9.77 -20.69 15.87
C TYR A 123 9.89 -21.76 16.94
N GLN A 124 10.34 -22.94 16.55
CA GLN A 124 10.72 -24.04 17.43
C GLN A 124 12.07 -24.58 17.00
N GLY A 125 13.06 -24.48 17.85
CA GLY A 125 14.41 -24.91 17.53
C GLY A 125 15.41 -24.75 18.66
N THR A 126 16.68 -24.86 18.35
CA THR A 126 17.77 -24.83 19.31
C THR A 126 17.90 -23.50 20.07
N GLN A 127 17.39 -22.40 19.47
CA GLN A 127 17.45 -21.06 20.06
C GLN A 127 16.26 -20.73 20.96
N GLY A 128 15.23 -21.58 21.00
CA GLY A 128 14.06 -21.40 21.85
C GLY A 128 12.75 -21.84 21.18
N ASP A 129 11.65 -21.49 21.84
CA ASP A 129 10.28 -21.73 21.34
C ASP A 129 9.46 -20.45 21.52
N VAL A 130 8.96 -19.91 20.41
CA VAL A 130 8.09 -18.72 20.42
C VAL A 130 6.90 -18.91 19.50
N LYS A 131 5.73 -18.44 19.94
CA LYS A 131 4.51 -18.43 19.14
C LYS A 131 4.55 -17.27 18.15
N ALA A 132 3.91 -17.47 16.99
CA ALA A 132 3.67 -16.41 16.02
C ALA A 132 2.83 -15.25 16.58
N PHE A 133 2.83 -14.11 15.93
CA PHE A 133 1.82 -13.08 16.11
C PHE A 133 0.42 -13.63 15.86
N ALA A 134 -0.58 -13.03 16.47
CA ALA A 134 -1.97 -13.31 16.13
C ALA A 134 -2.26 -12.86 14.69
N MET A 135 -3.11 -13.61 13.99
CA MET A 135 -3.64 -13.20 12.68
C MET A 135 -5.05 -12.67 12.81
N LYS A 136 -5.33 -11.56 12.11
CA LYS A 136 -6.68 -11.02 11.95
C LYS A 136 -6.98 -10.79 10.48
N LYS A 137 -8.25 -10.82 10.10
CA LYS A 137 -8.67 -10.46 8.74
C LYS A 137 -8.30 -9.02 8.43
N TRP A 138 -7.77 -8.80 7.23
CA TRP A 138 -7.57 -7.49 6.69
C TRP A 138 -8.91 -6.95 6.19
N PHE A 139 -9.58 -6.19 7.05
CA PHE A 139 -10.90 -5.62 6.79
C PHE A 139 -11.94 -6.68 6.35
N ASN A 140 -12.69 -6.39 5.29
CA ASN A 140 -13.73 -7.26 4.74
C ASN A 140 -13.20 -8.24 3.67
N THR A 141 -11.95 -8.67 3.79
CA THR A 141 -11.30 -9.58 2.84
C THR A 141 -10.99 -10.94 3.47
N ASN A 142 -10.56 -11.88 2.65
CA ASN A 142 -10.02 -13.18 3.12
C ASN A 142 -8.52 -13.12 3.40
N TYR A 143 -7.87 -12.01 3.15
CA TYR A 143 -6.48 -11.80 3.53
C TYR A 143 -6.36 -11.59 5.04
N HIS A 144 -5.28 -12.09 5.63
CA HIS A 144 -4.99 -11.94 7.04
C HIS A 144 -3.65 -11.22 7.21
N TYR A 145 -3.59 -10.31 8.15
CA TYR A 145 -2.36 -9.65 8.55
C TYR A 145 -1.89 -10.16 9.90
N MET A 146 -0.58 -10.09 10.12
CA MET A 146 0.03 -10.36 11.41
C MET A 146 -0.14 -9.12 12.29
N VAL A 147 -0.74 -9.31 13.46
CA VAL A 147 -1.02 -8.21 14.40
C VAL A 147 0.27 -7.82 15.11
N PRO A 148 0.88 -6.65 14.85
CA PRO A 148 2.06 -6.23 15.56
C PRO A 148 1.79 -6.13 17.07
N GLU A 149 2.71 -6.60 17.89
CA GLU A 149 2.63 -6.46 19.35
C GLU A 149 3.57 -5.34 19.80
N ILE A 150 3.02 -4.36 20.51
CA ILE A 150 3.74 -3.21 21.03
C ILE A 150 3.68 -3.28 22.56
N ALA A 151 4.84 -3.45 23.19
CA ALA A 151 5.01 -3.45 24.64
C ALA A 151 5.41 -2.05 25.12
N ASP A 152 5.30 -1.79 26.43
CA ASP A 152 5.61 -0.47 27.00
C ASP A 152 7.06 -0.04 26.79
N ASP A 153 7.99 -0.99 26.61
CA ASP A 153 9.41 -0.76 26.33
C ASP A 153 9.75 -0.78 24.84
N THR A 154 8.75 -0.96 23.95
CA THR A 154 8.96 -0.89 22.50
C THR A 154 9.36 0.53 22.11
N GLN A 155 10.37 0.65 21.28
CA GLN A 155 10.79 1.88 20.64
C GLN A 155 10.47 1.84 19.16
N ILE A 156 9.77 2.86 18.65
CA ILE A 156 9.38 2.96 17.25
C ILE A 156 10.30 3.94 16.54
N PHE A 157 11.21 3.44 15.73
CA PHE A 157 12.14 4.24 14.93
C PHE A 157 12.56 3.50 13.67
N LEU A 158 12.99 4.23 12.65
CA LEU A 158 13.39 3.64 11.38
C LEU A 158 14.66 2.80 11.52
N THR A 159 14.56 1.49 11.32
CA THR A 159 15.67 0.54 11.41
C THR A 159 15.95 -0.17 10.08
N GLY A 160 14.91 -0.47 9.32
CA GLY A 160 15.02 -1.26 8.09
C GLY A 160 15.33 -0.42 6.85
N THR A 161 15.80 -1.10 5.81
CA THR A 161 16.16 -0.50 4.52
C THR A 161 15.37 -1.03 3.33
N LYS A 162 14.52 -2.03 3.53
CA LYS A 162 13.77 -2.73 2.48
C LYS A 162 13.09 -1.79 1.48
N PRO A 163 12.30 -0.77 1.88
CA PRO A 163 11.60 0.09 0.92
C PRO A 163 12.56 0.84 0.00
N PHE A 164 13.67 1.30 0.56
CA PHE A 164 14.69 2.07 -0.17
C PHE A 164 15.46 1.17 -1.16
N SER A 165 15.79 -0.04 -0.74
CA SER A 165 16.47 -1.03 -1.58
C SER A 165 15.60 -1.46 -2.76
N GLU A 166 14.32 -1.77 -2.53
CA GLU A 166 13.39 -2.15 -3.59
C GLU A 166 13.12 -0.99 -4.57
N TRP A 167 13.05 0.25 -4.07
CA TRP A 167 12.91 1.41 -4.96
C TRP A 167 14.15 1.63 -5.82
N GLN A 168 15.36 1.45 -5.26
CA GLN A 168 16.59 1.52 -6.04
C GLN A 168 16.66 0.41 -7.08
N GLU A 169 16.24 -0.80 -6.74
CA GLU A 169 16.11 -1.94 -7.65
C GLU A 169 15.17 -1.60 -8.83
N ALA A 170 13.99 -1.04 -8.54
CA ALA A 170 13.04 -0.59 -9.57
C ALA A 170 13.64 0.52 -10.46
N LYS A 171 14.32 1.51 -9.86
CA LYS A 171 14.96 2.62 -10.56
C LYS A 171 16.05 2.13 -11.52
N GLN A 172 16.83 1.12 -11.14
CA GLN A 172 17.85 0.50 -12.01
C GLN A 172 17.22 -0.16 -13.25
N GLN A 173 15.96 -0.57 -13.18
CA GLN A 173 15.18 -1.12 -14.29
C GLN A 173 14.40 -0.05 -15.09
N GLY A 174 14.65 1.22 -14.80
CA GLY A 174 13.96 2.35 -15.45
C GLY A 174 12.48 2.45 -15.09
N ILE A 175 12.13 2.06 -13.86
CA ILE A 175 10.78 2.18 -13.29
C ILE A 175 10.73 3.44 -12.43
N SER A 176 9.76 4.32 -12.70
CA SER A 176 9.42 5.43 -11.80
C SER A 176 8.52 4.89 -10.68
N GLY A 177 9.17 4.42 -9.61
CA GLY A 177 8.49 3.76 -8.50
C GLY A 177 7.86 4.75 -7.53
N LYS A 178 6.63 4.44 -7.09
CA LYS A 178 5.92 5.12 -6.00
C LYS A 178 6.00 4.22 -4.76
N PRO A 179 6.87 4.51 -3.76
CA PRO A 179 6.93 3.73 -2.53
C PRO A 179 5.61 3.73 -1.78
N VAL A 180 5.17 2.54 -1.35
CA VAL A 180 3.94 2.32 -0.58
C VAL A 180 4.31 1.81 0.81
N LEU A 181 3.67 2.35 1.84
CA LEU A 181 3.82 1.92 3.22
C LEU A 181 2.47 2.04 3.95
N ILE A 182 2.21 1.13 4.89
CA ILE A 182 1.09 1.30 5.82
C ILE A 182 1.32 2.57 6.63
N GLY A 183 0.30 3.44 6.68
CA GLY A 183 0.39 4.70 7.40
C GLY A 183 0.36 4.54 8.93
N PRO A 184 0.86 5.55 9.66
CA PRO A 184 1.06 5.47 11.10
C PRO A 184 -0.24 5.27 11.89
N PHE A 185 -1.34 5.86 11.43
CA PHE A 185 -2.62 5.73 12.12
C PHE A 185 -3.15 4.29 12.02
N THR A 186 -3.13 3.70 10.83
CA THR A 186 -3.52 2.29 10.64
C THR A 186 -2.58 1.34 11.39
N PHE A 187 -1.26 1.59 11.34
CA PHE A 187 -0.29 0.78 12.06
C PHE A 187 -0.56 0.75 13.57
N LEU A 188 -0.70 1.93 14.18
CA LEU A 188 -0.98 2.05 15.62
C LEU A 188 -2.36 1.48 15.99
N ARG A 189 -3.40 1.76 15.18
CA ARG A 189 -4.77 1.32 15.47
C ARG A 189 -4.95 -0.20 15.41
N LEU A 190 -4.23 -0.86 14.52
CA LEU A 190 -4.35 -2.32 14.32
C LEU A 190 -3.35 -3.13 15.13
N ALA A 191 -2.39 -2.49 15.80
CA ALA A 191 -1.48 -3.15 16.70
C ALA A 191 -2.18 -3.64 17.98
N LYS A 192 -1.55 -4.60 18.67
CA LYS A 192 -1.92 -5.07 20.00
C LYS A 192 -0.94 -4.52 21.01
N TYR A 193 -1.44 -3.76 21.96
CA TYR A 193 -0.67 -3.26 23.10
C TYR A 193 -0.65 -4.32 24.20
N THR A 194 0.55 -4.63 24.69
CA THR A 194 0.78 -5.73 25.67
C THR A 194 1.17 -5.21 27.05
N GLY A 195 1.10 -3.91 27.30
CA GLY A 195 1.33 -3.22 28.54
C GLY A 195 0.19 -2.27 28.91
N GLU A 196 0.53 -1.18 29.58
CA GLU A 196 -0.40 -0.12 29.99
C GLU A 196 -0.51 1.02 28.97
N LYS A 197 0.52 1.19 28.12
CA LYS A 197 0.54 2.18 27.06
C LYS A 197 -0.45 1.86 25.95
N THR A 198 -0.92 2.90 25.28
CA THR A 198 -1.90 2.89 24.19
C THR A 198 -1.32 3.46 22.89
N ALA A 199 -2.09 3.48 21.80
CA ALA A 199 -1.70 4.13 20.56
C ALA A 199 -1.30 5.60 20.75
N GLU A 200 -1.94 6.28 21.67
CA GLU A 200 -1.69 7.69 21.98
C GLU A 200 -0.27 7.91 22.55
N ASP A 201 0.19 7.02 23.41
CA ASP A 201 1.51 7.11 24.05
C ASP A 201 2.66 6.89 23.07
N PHE A 202 2.42 6.18 21.96
CA PHE A 202 3.38 5.94 20.88
C PHE A 202 3.28 6.91 19.71
N ALA A 203 2.32 7.83 19.74
CA ALA A 203 2.04 8.72 18.60
C ALA A 203 3.24 9.58 18.21
N ASP A 204 3.95 10.14 19.17
CA ASP A 204 5.09 11.03 18.92
C ASP A 204 6.30 10.27 18.35
N GLU A 205 6.58 9.08 18.87
CA GLU A 205 7.65 8.21 18.35
C GLU A 205 7.32 7.74 16.92
N ALA A 206 6.10 7.30 16.69
CA ALA A 206 5.63 6.91 15.36
C ALA A 206 5.75 8.08 14.37
N ALA A 207 5.25 9.27 14.75
CA ALA A 207 5.39 10.44 13.88
C ALA A 207 6.85 10.77 13.56
N ALA A 208 7.75 10.70 14.55
CA ALA A 208 9.18 10.93 14.33
C ALA A 208 9.81 9.88 13.38
N ALA A 209 9.45 8.61 13.54
CA ALA A 209 9.91 7.54 12.66
C ALA A 209 9.48 7.75 11.20
N TYR A 210 8.22 8.15 10.98
CA TYR A 210 7.70 8.47 9.64
C TYR A 210 8.28 9.78 9.07
N CYS A 211 8.64 10.76 9.90
CA CYS A 211 9.42 11.92 9.45
C CYS A 211 10.78 11.49 8.91
N THR A 212 11.53 10.69 9.66
CA THR A 212 12.83 10.14 9.20
C THR A 212 12.68 9.32 7.92
N TYR A 213 11.59 8.56 7.77
CA TYR A 213 11.27 7.84 6.55
C TYR A 213 11.08 8.77 5.35
N LEU A 214 10.35 9.89 5.51
CA LEU A 214 10.17 10.88 4.44
C LEU A 214 11.46 11.65 4.12
N GLU A 215 12.28 11.97 5.13
CA GLU A 215 13.60 12.57 4.93
C GLU A 215 14.49 11.71 4.02
N LYS A 216 14.48 10.40 4.25
CA LYS A 216 15.21 9.45 3.39
C LYS A 216 14.71 9.46 1.95
N TRP A 217 13.41 9.54 1.71
CA TRP A 217 12.86 9.64 0.36
C TRP A 217 13.23 10.96 -0.33
N ASN A 218 13.29 12.05 0.44
CA ASN A 218 13.78 13.34 -0.03
C ASN A 218 15.25 13.25 -0.50
N GLU A 219 16.12 12.61 0.32
CA GLU A 219 17.51 12.37 -0.02
C GLU A 219 17.66 11.53 -1.30
N LEU A 220 16.83 10.52 -1.48
CA LEU A 220 16.84 9.63 -2.64
C LEU A 220 16.20 10.25 -3.90
N GLY A 221 15.45 11.35 -3.75
CA GLY A 221 14.79 12.05 -4.84
C GLY A 221 13.54 11.30 -5.35
N ALA A 222 12.79 10.63 -4.48
CA ALA A 222 11.50 10.07 -4.83
C ALA A 222 10.49 11.18 -5.14
N GLU A 223 9.69 11.02 -6.19
CA GLU A 223 8.65 11.99 -6.55
C GLU A 223 7.43 11.86 -5.65
N TRP A 224 6.97 10.62 -5.43
CA TRP A 224 5.81 10.29 -4.62
C TRP A 224 6.14 9.29 -3.53
N VAL A 225 5.45 9.42 -2.40
CA VAL A 225 5.36 8.39 -1.35
C VAL A 225 3.88 8.22 -1.00
N GLU A 226 3.42 6.97 -0.91
CA GLU A 226 2.05 6.61 -0.56
C GLU A 226 1.99 6.04 0.84
N PHE A 227 1.08 6.58 1.66
CA PHE A 227 0.70 6.00 2.93
C PHE A 227 -0.70 5.41 2.86
N ASP A 228 -0.80 4.11 3.09
CA ASP A 228 -2.06 3.37 3.14
C ASP A 228 -2.72 3.51 4.51
N GLU A 229 -3.86 4.19 4.53
CA GLU A 229 -4.65 4.42 5.76
C GLU A 229 -6.09 3.86 5.64
N PRO A 230 -6.24 2.55 5.42
CA PRO A 230 -7.58 1.96 5.31
C PRO A 230 -8.40 2.04 6.61
N CYS A 231 -7.80 2.26 7.77
CA CYS A 231 -8.56 2.46 9.00
C CYS A 231 -9.41 3.75 8.98
N LEU A 232 -9.13 4.69 8.09
CA LEU A 232 -9.92 5.92 7.97
C LEU A 232 -11.34 5.71 7.41
N VAL A 233 -11.63 4.54 6.84
CA VAL A 233 -12.97 4.20 6.35
C VAL A 233 -13.86 3.53 7.41
N MET A 234 -13.29 3.22 8.57
CA MET A 234 -14.04 2.69 9.72
C MET A 234 -14.80 3.82 10.43
N ASP A 235 -15.70 3.45 11.34
CA ASP A 235 -16.33 4.42 12.23
C ASP A 235 -15.24 4.96 13.18
N LEU A 236 -15.08 6.29 13.19
CA LEU A 236 -14.02 6.96 13.93
C LEU A 236 -14.60 7.84 15.04
N THR A 237 -13.99 7.75 16.21
CA THR A 237 -14.24 8.69 17.31
C THR A 237 -13.52 10.02 17.06
N ALA A 238 -13.97 11.09 17.73
CA ALA A 238 -13.29 12.38 17.65
C ALA A 238 -11.82 12.32 18.11
N ALA A 239 -11.51 11.46 19.10
CA ALA A 239 -10.14 11.27 19.58
C ALA A 239 -9.25 10.60 18.52
N GLU A 240 -9.77 9.60 17.80
CA GLU A 240 -9.05 8.93 16.70
C GLU A 240 -8.81 9.87 15.51
N ILE A 241 -9.78 10.72 15.19
CA ILE A 241 -9.61 11.77 14.15
C ILE A 241 -8.55 12.78 14.59
N ASP A 242 -8.52 13.16 15.86
CA ASP A 242 -7.51 14.07 16.39
C ASP A 242 -6.11 13.42 16.38
N LEU A 243 -5.98 12.17 16.79
CA LEU A 243 -4.73 11.42 16.70
C LEU A 243 -4.21 11.38 15.25
N PHE A 244 -5.06 10.99 14.28
CA PHE A 244 -4.72 11.01 12.85
C PHE A 244 -4.24 12.41 12.41
N ARG A 245 -4.97 13.46 12.78
CA ARG A 245 -4.62 14.85 12.43
C ARG A 245 -3.25 15.24 12.98
N ARG A 246 -2.95 14.96 14.25
CA ARG A 246 -1.68 15.30 14.90
C ARG A 246 -0.50 14.55 14.29
N LEU A 247 -0.65 13.25 14.05
CA LEU A 247 0.35 12.43 13.36
C LEU A 247 0.74 13.07 12.03
N TYR A 248 -0.24 13.31 11.17
CA TYR A 248 0.03 13.81 9.82
C TYR A 248 0.40 15.28 9.75
N GLN A 249 -0.02 16.13 10.69
CA GLN A 249 0.51 17.50 10.78
C GLN A 249 2.03 17.49 10.98
N LYS A 250 2.54 16.61 11.85
CA LYS A 250 3.97 16.48 12.13
C LYS A 250 4.71 15.86 10.93
N ILE A 251 4.21 14.77 10.39
CA ILE A 251 4.83 14.05 9.28
C ILE A 251 4.89 14.89 8.00
N LEU A 252 3.79 15.54 7.63
CA LEU A 252 3.74 16.36 6.42
C LEU A 252 4.57 17.64 6.51
N ALA A 253 4.89 18.12 7.71
CA ALA A 253 5.83 19.21 7.89
C ALA A 253 7.28 18.81 7.54
N ALA A 254 7.61 17.52 7.61
CA ALA A 254 8.94 16.97 7.28
C ALA A 254 9.07 16.46 5.84
N LYS A 255 8.02 16.54 5.01
CA LYS A 255 8.01 15.89 3.68
C LYS A 255 8.99 16.48 2.66
N GLY A 256 9.47 17.71 2.89
CA GLY A 256 10.37 18.40 1.94
C GLY A 256 9.76 18.54 0.55
N SER A 257 10.47 18.10 -0.50
CA SER A 257 10.01 18.13 -1.90
C SER A 257 9.21 16.89 -2.31
N VAL A 258 9.19 15.84 -1.49
CA VAL A 258 8.43 14.62 -1.77
C VAL A 258 6.94 14.90 -1.73
N ARG A 259 6.22 14.45 -2.74
CA ARG A 259 4.76 14.48 -2.77
C ARG A 259 4.20 13.30 -1.98
N VAL A 260 3.28 13.57 -1.06
CA VAL A 260 2.69 12.54 -0.19
C VAL A 260 1.26 12.27 -0.61
N LEU A 261 0.99 11.01 -0.95
CA LEU A 261 -0.34 10.46 -1.22
C LEU A 261 -0.87 9.77 0.04
N LEU A 262 -2.02 10.22 0.52
CA LEU A 262 -2.83 9.46 1.46
C LEU A 262 -3.75 8.53 0.67
N GLN A 263 -3.64 7.22 0.84
CA GLN A 263 -4.48 6.24 0.16
C GLN A 263 -5.46 5.58 1.13
N THR A 264 -6.74 5.62 0.79
CA THR A 264 -7.82 4.92 1.52
C THR A 264 -8.52 3.93 0.60
N TYR A 265 -9.05 2.85 1.17
CA TYR A 265 -9.77 1.82 0.44
C TYR A 265 -10.70 1.00 1.36
N PHE A 266 -11.63 0.22 0.79
CA PHE A 266 -12.67 -0.58 1.44
C PHE A 266 -13.84 0.19 2.02
N GLY A 267 -13.98 1.47 1.68
CA GLY A 267 -15.08 2.30 2.15
C GLY A 267 -14.86 3.79 1.89
N ASP A 268 -15.67 4.59 2.52
CA ASP A 268 -15.60 6.05 2.45
C ASP A 268 -15.08 6.67 3.77
N VAL A 269 -14.53 7.86 3.67
CA VAL A 269 -13.91 8.60 4.79
C VAL A 269 -14.88 9.62 5.40
N ARG A 270 -16.16 9.27 5.55
CA ARG A 270 -17.25 10.15 5.97
C ARG A 270 -16.96 10.93 7.25
N ASP A 271 -16.35 10.27 8.25
CA ASP A 271 -16.09 10.88 9.55
C ASP A 271 -14.92 11.87 9.53
N CYS A 272 -13.98 11.70 8.61
CA CYS A 272 -12.74 12.49 8.57
C CYS A 272 -12.47 13.21 7.24
N TYR A 273 -13.42 13.23 6.29
CA TYR A 273 -13.24 13.84 4.96
C TYR A 273 -12.69 15.28 5.03
N SER A 274 -13.29 16.13 5.88
CA SER A 274 -12.84 17.51 6.04
C SER A 274 -11.42 17.60 6.59
N THR A 275 -11.05 16.73 7.54
CA THR A 275 -9.69 16.67 8.10
C THR A 275 -8.68 16.24 7.05
N VAL A 276 -8.99 15.19 6.27
CA VAL A 276 -8.14 14.70 5.16
C VAL A 276 -7.92 15.80 4.13
N CYS A 277 -8.96 16.52 3.73
CA CYS A 277 -8.86 17.59 2.75
C CYS A 277 -8.02 18.79 3.23
N LYS A 278 -8.02 19.09 4.54
CA LYS A 278 -7.28 20.23 5.13
C LYS A 278 -5.80 19.93 5.38
N LEU A 279 -5.41 18.67 5.58
CA LEU A 279 -4.02 18.29 5.79
C LEU A 279 -3.19 18.50 4.52
N ALA A 280 -1.89 18.75 4.66
CA ALA A 280 -1.00 19.13 3.55
C ALA A 280 -0.55 17.94 2.66
N PHE A 281 -1.43 16.97 2.43
CA PHE A 281 -1.22 15.94 1.43
C PHE A 281 -1.21 16.54 0.02
N ASP A 282 -0.41 15.98 -0.88
CA ASP A 282 -0.37 16.37 -2.31
C ASP A 282 -1.36 15.54 -3.14
N GLY A 283 -1.69 14.35 -2.66
CA GLY A 283 -2.69 13.48 -3.25
C GLY A 283 -3.57 12.80 -2.21
N ILE A 284 -4.81 12.52 -2.58
CA ILE A 284 -5.77 11.79 -1.75
C ILE A 284 -6.39 10.69 -2.62
N GLY A 285 -6.26 9.46 -2.18
CA GLY A 285 -6.85 8.26 -2.77
C GLY A 285 -8.17 7.90 -2.10
N LEU A 286 -9.24 7.89 -2.88
CA LEU A 286 -10.59 7.56 -2.42
C LEU A 286 -11.16 6.38 -3.20
N ASP A 287 -11.82 5.47 -2.49
CA ASP A 287 -12.55 4.35 -3.07
C ASP A 287 -13.95 4.79 -3.50
N PHE A 288 -14.23 4.72 -4.80
CA PHE A 288 -15.55 5.05 -5.37
C PHE A 288 -16.40 3.82 -5.68
N LEU A 289 -15.95 2.62 -5.33
CA LEU A 289 -16.68 1.37 -5.56
C LEU A 289 -17.28 0.80 -4.28
N GLU A 290 -16.50 0.70 -3.21
CA GLU A 290 -16.99 0.31 -1.89
C GLU A 290 -17.34 1.52 -1.02
N GLY A 291 -16.70 2.66 -1.24
CA GLY A 291 -17.00 3.93 -0.60
C GLY A 291 -18.29 4.54 -1.14
N LYS A 292 -19.44 4.07 -0.64
CA LYS A 292 -20.78 4.45 -1.11
C LYS A 292 -21.04 5.96 -1.05
N GLN A 293 -20.42 6.64 -0.08
CA GLN A 293 -20.56 8.08 0.11
C GLN A 293 -19.43 8.89 -0.55
N SER A 294 -18.37 8.26 -1.07
CA SER A 294 -17.20 8.99 -1.59
C SER A 294 -17.57 10.02 -2.66
N LEU A 295 -18.43 9.68 -3.61
CA LEU A 295 -18.88 10.63 -4.64
C LEU A 295 -19.69 11.77 -4.04
N SER A 296 -20.65 11.48 -3.17
CA SER A 296 -21.48 12.52 -2.53
C SER A 296 -20.66 13.43 -1.59
N LEU A 297 -19.66 12.89 -0.91
CA LEU A 297 -18.73 13.69 -0.11
C LEU A 297 -17.97 14.70 -0.96
N VAL A 298 -17.43 14.27 -2.10
CA VAL A 298 -16.76 15.16 -3.06
C VAL A 298 -17.71 16.20 -3.63
N GLN A 299 -18.93 15.80 -3.99
CA GLN A 299 -19.93 16.71 -4.58
C GLN A 299 -20.45 17.74 -3.59
N ALA A 300 -20.70 17.32 -2.34
CA ALA A 300 -21.27 18.19 -1.31
C ALA A 300 -20.23 19.13 -0.67
N ASN A 301 -18.98 18.67 -0.48
CA ASN A 301 -17.96 19.42 0.25
C ASN A 301 -16.86 19.99 -0.66
N GLY A 302 -16.85 19.65 -1.96
CA GLY A 302 -15.76 19.94 -2.88
C GLY A 302 -14.53 19.04 -2.63
N PHE A 303 -13.52 19.22 -3.48
CA PHE A 303 -12.20 18.62 -3.35
C PHE A 303 -11.14 19.70 -3.59
N PRO A 304 -10.04 19.76 -2.80
CA PRO A 304 -9.02 20.80 -2.96
C PRO A 304 -8.39 20.76 -4.35
N LYS A 305 -8.45 21.87 -5.10
CA LYS A 305 -8.01 21.94 -6.51
C LYS A 305 -6.50 21.76 -6.69
N GLU A 306 -5.72 22.07 -5.65
CA GLU A 306 -4.28 21.94 -5.59
C GLU A 306 -3.82 20.49 -5.33
N LYS A 307 -4.73 19.59 -4.93
CA LYS A 307 -4.44 18.20 -4.66
C LYS A 307 -4.85 17.30 -5.82
N VAL A 308 -4.11 16.21 -5.99
CA VAL A 308 -4.43 15.18 -6.96
C VAL A 308 -5.43 14.20 -6.35
N LEU A 309 -6.55 13.96 -7.03
CA LEU A 309 -7.47 12.88 -6.68
C LEU A 309 -6.98 11.56 -7.30
N PHE A 310 -6.61 10.60 -6.48
CA PHE A 310 -6.38 9.23 -6.90
C PHE A 310 -7.70 8.46 -6.80
N ALA A 311 -8.39 8.36 -7.92
CA ALA A 311 -9.75 7.85 -7.96
C ALA A 311 -9.76 6.32 -8.10
N GLY A 312 -10.15 5.62 -7.04
CA GLY A 312 -10.34 4.17 -6.99
C GLY A 312 -11.60 3.75 -7.75
N VAL A 313 -11.50 3.69 -9.08
CA VAL A 313 -12.62 3.43 -10.01
C VAL A 313 -12.52 2.09 -10.74
N VAL A 314 -11.40 1.38 -10.57
CA VAL A 314 -11.19 0.03 -11.10
C VAL A 314 -11.21 -0.97 -9.94
N ASN A 315 -12.04 -2.01 -10.05
CA ASN A 315 -12.21 -2.96 -8.95
C ASN A 315 -10.94 -3.79 -8.72
N GLY A 316 -10.30 -3.64 -7.54
CA GLY A 316 -9.12 -4.39 -7.12
C GLY A 316 -9.44 -5.76 -6.51
N LYS A 317 -10.70 -6.04 -6.14
CA LYS A 317 -11.11 -7.29 -5.47
C LYS A 317 -11.55 -8.41 -6.42
N ASN A 318 -11.76 -8.11 -7.70
CA ASN A 318 -12.21 -9.13 -8.65
C ASN A 318 -11.40 -9.08 -9.95
N ILE A 319 -11.50 -10.17 -10.71
CA ILE A 319 -10.79 -10.37 -11.99
C ILE A 319 -11.65 -10.01 -13.21
N TRP A 320 -12.87 -9.47 -12.99
CA TRP A 320 -13.76 -9.17 -14.08
C TRP A 320 -13.29 -7.97 -14.87
N ARG A 321 -13.50 -8.02 -16.18
CA ARG A 321 -13.22 -6.89 -17.06
C ARG A 321 -13.95 -5.64 -16.58
N ASN A 322 -13.21 -4.52 -16.48
CA ASN A 322 -13.77 -3.24 -16.07
C ASN A 322 -14.88 -2.78 -17.04
N ARG A 323 -15.92 -2.19 -16.48
CA ARG A 323 -17.00 -1.57 -17.23
C ARG A 323 -16.65 -0.12 -17.55
N TYR A 324 -15.93 0.08 -18.67
CA TYR A 324 -15.41 1.37 -19.08
C TYR A 324 -16.49 2.46 -19.19
N ASP A 325 -17.70 2.11 -19.62
CA ASP A 325 -18.85 3.02 -19.67
C ASP A 325 -19.22 3.61 -18.30
N LYS A 326 -19.22 2.76 -17.27
CA LYS A 326 -19.51 3.19 -15.89
C LYS A 326 -18.35 4.00 -15.31
N THR A 327 -17.11 3.52 -15.50
CA THR A 327 -15.93 4.22 -15.03
C THR A 327 -15.81 5.61 -15.64
N ARG A 328 -16.03 5.74 -16.95
CA ARG A 328 -16.03 7.04 -17.64
C ARG A 328 -17.09 7.97 -17.05
N LYS A 329 -18.33 7.50 -16.87
CA LYS A 329 -19.41 8.32 -16.29
C LYS A 329 -19.05 8.81 -14.89
N LEU A 330 -18.45 7.97 -14.07
CA LEU A 330 -18.02 8.34 -12.71
C LEU A 330 -16.92 9.40 -12.76
N VAL A 331 -15.91 9.22 -13.60
CA VAL A 331 -14.84 10.21 -13.79
C VAL A 331 -15.40 11.56 -14.29
N GLU A 332 -16.33 11.55 -15.24
CA GLU A 332 -16.99 12.79 -15.71
C GLU A 332 -17.74 13.52 -14.58
N GLN A 333 -18.32 12.78 -13.63
CA GLN A 333 -18.96 13.38 -12.44
C GLN A 333 -17.95 13.98 -11.45
N LEU A 334 -16.70 13.51 -11.43
CA LEU A 334 -15.65 13.99 -10.55
C LEU A 334 -14.90 15.21 -11.11
N LYS A 335 -14.73 15.29 -12.44
CA LYS A 335 -13.98 16.36 -13.12
C LYS A 335 -14.32 17.78 -12.68
N PRO A 336 -15.59 18.17 -12.46
CA PRO A 336 -15.92 19.54 -12.04
C PRO A 336 -15.34 19.94 -10.69
N PHE A 337 -15.10 18.95 -9.82
CA PHE A 337 -14.68 19.15 -8.43
C PHE A 337 -13.16 19.09 -8.24
N CYS A 338 -12.42 18.43 -9.13
CA CYS A 338 -11.00 18.14 -8.98
C CYS A 338 -10.15 18.92 -9.99
N GLY A 339 -8.91 19.27 -9.60
CA GLY A 339 -7.93 19.89 -10.50
C GLY A 339 -7.22 18.83 -11.38
N GLU A 340 -6.75 17.76 -10.74
CA GLU A 340 -6.09 16.62 -11.40
C GLU A 340 -6.69 15.32 -10.88
N ILE A 341 -6.91 14.35 -11.77
CA ILE A 341 -7.40 12.99 -11.42
C ILE A 341 -6.41 11.97 -11.96
N VAL A 342 -5.98 11.04 -11.10
CA VAL A 342 -5.25 9.84 -11.47
C VAL A 342 -6.19 8.65 -11.30
N LEU A 343 -6.27 7.79 -12.32
CA LEU A 343 -7.09 6.57 -12.23
C LEU A 343 -6.37 5.52 -11.40
N ASN A 344 -7.08 4.93 -10.47
CA ASN A 344 -6.54 3.96 -9.52
C ASN A 344 -7.46 2.73 -9.36
N THR A 345 -6.90 1.65 -8.82
CA THR A 345 -7.72 0.55 -8.30
C THR A 345 -8.40 0.95 -7.00
N SER A 346 -9.55 0.32 -6.69
CA SER A 346 -10.32 0.61 -5.47
C SER A 346 -9.66 0.07 -4.20
N CYS A 347 -8.77 -0.90 -4.35
CA CYS A 347 -7.92 -1.46 -3.29
C CYS A 347 -6.73 -2.18 -3.92
N SER A 348 -5.78 -2.61 -3.07
CA SER A 348 -4.65 -3.41 -3.53
C SER A 348 -5.10 -4.74 -4.14
N CYS A 349 -4.53 -5.12 -5.26
CA CYS A 349 -4.73 -6.43 -5.88
C CYS A 349 -4.10 -7.58 -5.08
N LEU A 350 -3.28 -7.29 -4.07
CA LEU A 350 -2.68 -8.29 -3.18
C LEU A 350 -3.72 -9.16 -2.45
N LEU A 351 -4.92 -8.65 -2.27
CA LEU A 351 -5.94 -9.25 -1.44
C LEU A 351 -6.70 -10.39 -2.12
N TYR A 352 -6.61 -10.52 -3.42
CA TYR A 352 -7.42 -11.49 -4.17
C TYR A 352 -6.69 -12.79 -4.52
N THR A 353 -5.38 -12.84 -4.44
CA THR A 353 -4.57 -13.87 -5.10
C THR A 353 -4.10 -15.03 -4.23
N SER A 354 -4.59 -15.15 -3.01
CA SER A 354 -4.37 -16.36 -2.22
C SER A 354 -5.71 -17.00 -1.86
N PRO A 355 -6.37 -17.76 -2.77
CA PRO A 355 -7.40 -18.66 -2.30
C PRO A 355 -6.70 -19.63 -1.33
N SER A 356 -7.07 -19.55 -0.05
CA SER A 356 -6.67 -20.56 0.91
C SER A 356 -7.08 -21.93 0.37
N PRO A 357 -6.28 -22.98 0.54
CA PRO A 357 -6.73 -24.34 0.26
C PRO A 357 -8.07 -24.70 0.94
N ARG A 358 -8.42 -24.00 2.02
CA ARG A 358 -9.71 -24.14 2.72
C ARG A 358 -10.89 -23.52 1.95
N ASP A 359 -10.66 -22.55 1.07
CA ASP A 359 -11.74 -21.91 0.31
C ASP A 359 -12.26 -22.83 -0.82
N ARG A 360 -11.49 -23.86 -1.22
CA ARG A 360 -11.92 -24.90 -2.15
C ARG A 360 -12.80 -25.99 -1.55
N SER A 361 -12.85 -26.09 -0.22
CA SER A 361 -13.66 -27.09 0.48
C SER A 361 -15.05 -26.62 0.87
N LEU A 362 -15.41 -25.38 0.51
CA LEU A 362 -16.71 -24.76 0.81
C LEU A 362 -17.52 -24.38 -0.44
N SER A 363 -17.08 -24.85 -1.63
CA SER A 363 -17.83 -24.70 -2.90
C SER A 363 -18.35 -26.04 -3.39
#